data_9c8c13e87a81f55e076f9266269fc1db
#
_entry.id   9c8c13e87a81f55e076f9266269fc1db
#
_cell.length_a   1.000
_cell.length_b   1.000
_cell.length_c   1.000
_cell.angle_alpha   90.00
_cell.angle_beta   90.00
_cell.angle_gamma   90.00
#
_symmetry.space_group_name_H-M   'P 1'
#
loop_
_entity.id
_entity.type
_entity.pdbx_description
1 polymer ?
#
loop_
_entity_poly.entity_id
_entity_poly.type
_entity_poly.pdbx_seq_one_letter_code
_entity_poly.pdbx_strand_id
1 'polypeptide(L)'
;MENLENKRNKGQFFTVTNPFKLNPVYTWYDAIPNMAEETILEPFAGSNNIIEMIQEINVVQPARWQAYDIEPPTINKTPEYPVEERDTLANFPRGYRVGITNPPYLARNSATRRGLDYPDTEHDDMYKEAIEQMLIHLDYVAAIIPESFITSGLFTERLDKVISLNVKMFDDTETPVCLALFNKEHTEETEVYRTNLLLGTLSELREELIYIHDHESDIGSQLEFNSPNGSIGLRLVDNTKEDSIAFFEGESIDPAKVKSTSRANTRVAGLDFETDADRQKFLEVANELLATYREKTQDVFMTSFKGLRADGKYRRRLDFKTARAILAKAYELTMGGETL
;
A
#
# COMPACT_ATOMS: atom_id res chain seq x y z
N MET A 1 -25.24 -18.24 -0.36
CA MET A 1 -24.02 -17.64 -0.94
C MET A 1 -24.31 -16.14 -1.07
N GLU A 2 -23.67 -15.35 -0.27
CA GLU A 2 -23.74 -13.89 -0.35
C GLU A 2 -23.21 -13.45 -1.71
N ASN A 3 -23.91 -12.54 -2.40
CA ASN A 3 -23.54 -12.12 -3.73
C ASN A 3 -22.20 -11.36 -3.67
N LEU A 4 -21.18 -11.80 -4.42
CA LEU A 4 -19.88 -11.16 -4.54
C LEU A 4 -19.96 -9.65 -4.83
N GLU A 5 -21.00 -9.24 -5.55
CA GLU A 5 -21.27 -7.85 -5.87
C GLU A 5 -21.69 -7.04 -4.63
N ASN A 6 -22.45 -7.63 -3.71
CA ASN A 6 -22.84 -7.01 -2.44
C ASN A 6 -21.62 -6.80 -1.52
N LYS A 7 -20.69 -7.78 -1.44
CA LYS A 7 -19.45 -7.66 -0.67
C LYS A 7 -18.54 -6.55 -1.19
N ARG A 8 -18.37 -6.47 -2.52
CA ARG A 8 -17.58 -5.40 -3.16
C ARG A 8 -18.18 -4.02 -2.94
N ASN A 9 -19.51 -3.92 -2.87
CA ASN A 9 -20.19 -2.67 -2.61
C ASN A 9 -20.01 -2.19 -1.16
N LYS A 10 -19.87 -3.12 -0.21
CA LYS A 10 -19.65 -2.84 1.20
C LYS A 10 -18.16 -2.77 1.58
N GLY A 11 -17.24 -3.09 0.65
CA GLY A 11 -15.79 -3.17 0.91
C GLY A 11 -15.41 -4.33 1.83
N GLN A 12 -16.26 -5.36 1.96
CA GLN A 12 -16.04 -6.49 2.86
C GLN A 12 -15.20 -7.57 2.18
N PHE A 13 -14.07 -7.95 2.80
CA PHE A 13 -13.15 -8.98 2.33
C PHE A 13 -12.81 -9.94 3.46
N PHE A 14 -12.84 -11.25 3.20
CA PHE A 14 -12.51 -12.26 4.21
C PHE A 14 -11.05 -12.68 4.13
N THR A 15 -10.36 -12.55 5.24
CA THR A 15 -8.95 -12.89 5.39
C THR A 15 -8.77 -14.42 5.47
N VAL A 16 -7.85 -14.99 4.69
CA VAL A 16 -7.61 -16.45 4.63
C VAL A 16 -6.22 -16.87 5.11
N THR A 17 -5.26 -15.94 5.14
CA THR A 17 -3.90 -16.16 5.66
C THR A 17 -3.75 -15.42 6.98
N ASN A 18 -3.14 -16.06 7.99
CA ASN A 18 -3.00 -15.46 9.32
C ASN A 18 -1.72 -14.59 9.42
N PRO A 19 -1.82 -13.26 9.26
CA PRO A 19 -0.68 -12.35 9.34
C PRO A 19 -0.21 -12.09 10.77
N PHE A 20 -1.01 -12.46 11.78
CA PHE A 20 -0.69 -12.23 13.18
C PHE A 20 0.35 -13.21 13.73
N LYS A 21 0.76 -14.23 12.95
CA LYS A 21 1.86 -15.15 13.24
C LYS A 21 3.25 -14.60 12.92
N LEU A 22 3.35 -13.33 12.52
CA LEU A 22 4.63 -12.71 12.17
C LEU A 22 5.34 -12.16 13.42
N ASN A 23 6.67 -12.32 13.48
CA ASN A 23 7.47 -11.87 14.64
C ASN A 23 7.28 -10.40 15.01
N PRO A 24 7.24 -9.42 14.07
CA PRO A 24 7.00 -8.03 14.43
C PRO A 24 5.63 -7.78 15.08
N VAL A 25 4.65 -8.66 14.86
CA VAL A 25 3.36 -8.59 15.56
C VAL A 25 3.51 -9.03 17.00
N TYR A 26 4.26 -10.10 17.26
CA TYR A 26 4.51 -10.54 18.64
C TYR A 26 5.24 -9.47 19.45
N THR A 27 6.27 -8.83 18.89
CA THR A 27 6.98 -7.75 19.58
C THR A 27 6.09 -6.54 19.88
N TRP A 28 5.18 -6.19 18.98
CA TRP A 28 4.19 -5.14 19.21
C TRP A 28 3.20 -5.53 20.32
N TYR A 29 2.73 -6.76 20.30
CA TYR A 29 1.80 -7.31 21.29
C TYR A 29 2.41 -7.32 22.70
N ASP A 30 3.65 -7.80 22.82
CA ASP A 30 4.38 -7.88 24.09
C ASP A 30 4.68 -6.49 24.68
N ALA A 31 4.71 -5.45 23.85
CA ALA A 31 4.88 -4.07 24.28
C ALA A 31 3.62 -3.44 24.87
N ILE A 32 2.43 -4.06 24.70
CA ILE A 32 1.16 -3.53 25.24
C ILE A 32 1.03 -3.93 26.70
N PRO A 33 1.01 -2.97 27.65
CA PRO A 33 0.88 -3.28 29.05
C PRO A 33 -0.44 -3.97 29.38
N ASN A 34 -0.37 -5.05 30.16
CA ASN A 34 -1.54 -5.82 30.66
C ASN A 34 -2.42 -6.40 29.54
N MET A 35 -1.86 -6.70 28.39
CA MET A 35 -2.61 -7.19 27.23
C MET A 35 -3.51 -8.38 27.53
N ALA A 36 -3.08 -9.30 28.40
CA ALA A 36 -3.85 -10.48 28.80
C ALA A 36 -5.14 -10.14 29.59
N GLU A 37 -5.26 -8.93 30.13
CA GLU A 37 -6.43 -8.46 30.86
C GLU A 37 -7.38 -7.62 30.00
N GLU A 38 -6.97 -7.26 28.79
CA GLU A 38 -7.70 -6.37 27.91
C GLU A 38 -8.92 -7.04 27.26
N THR A 39 -9.93 -6.25 27.00
CA THR A 39 -10.97 -6.56 26.02
C THR A 39 -10.58 -5.91 24.70
N ILE A 40 -10.28 -6.72 23.70
CA ILE A 40 -9.94 -6.23 22.35
C ILE A 40 -11.21 -5.91 21.58
N LEU A 41 -11.20 -4.78 20.90
CA LEU A 41 -12.28 -4.35 20.02
C LEU A 41 -12.00 -4.82 18.58
N GLU A 42 -12.99 -5.51 17.97
CA GLU A 42 -13.06 -5.73 16.52
C GLU A 42 -14.26 -4.93 15.97
N PRO A 43 -14.04 -3.71 15.46
CA PRO A 43 -15.14 -2.82 15.08
C PRO A 43 -15.75 -3.09 13.69
N PHE A 44 -15.17 -4.02 12.90
CA PHE A 44 -15.61 -4.39 11.55
C PHE A 44 -15.50 -5.91 11.37
N ALA A 45 -16.16 -6.65 12.26
CA ALA A 45 -15.88 -8.05 12.54
C ALA A 45 -16.22 -9.02 11.40
N GLY A 46 -17.18 -8.68 10.54
CA GLY A 46 -17.68 -9.63 9.55
C GLY A 46 -18.02 -10.97 10.20
N SER A 47 -17.41 -12.05 9.76
CA SER A 47 -17.60 -13.41 10.32
C SER A 47 -16.64 -13.75 11.47
N ASN A 48 -16.02 -12.77 12.12
CA ASN A 48 -15.01 -12.95 13.18
C ASN A 48 -13.72 -13.65 12.73
N ASN A 49 -13.33 -13.47 11.47
CA ASN A 49 -12.09 -14.08 10.94
C ASN A 49 -10.83 -13.64 11.71
N ILE A 50 -10.77 -12.37 12.14
CA ILE A 50 -9.62 -11.83 12.90
C ILE A 50 -9.54 -12.50 14.28
N ILE A 51 -10.67 -12.64 14.96
CA ILE A 51 -10.74 -13.30 16.27
C ILE A 51 -10.29 -14.76 16.14
N GLU A 52 -10.83 -15.51 15.16
CA GLU A 52 -10.42 -16.89 14.87
C GLU A 52 -8.90 -17.01 14.66
N MET A 53 -8.31 -16.11 13.84
CA MET A 53 -6.88 -16.09 13.56
C MET A 53 -6.02 -15.85 14.79
N ILE A 54 -6.46 -14.97 15.69
CA ILE A 54 -5.70 -14.67 16.91
C ILE A 54 -5.87 -15.79 17.92
N GLN A 55 -7.02 -16.43 18.02
CA GLN A 55 -7.22 -17.62 18.85
C GLN A 55 -6.34 -18.82 18.44
N GLU A 56 -5.99 -18.94 17.14
CA GLU A 56 -5.02 -19.94 16.68
C GLU A 56 -3.59 -19.70 17.19
N ILE A 57 -3.31 -18.51 17.74
CA ILE A 57 -1.98 -18.12 18.21
C ILE A 57 -1.95 -18.26 19.73
N ASN A 58 -1.49 -19.38 20.24
CA ASN A 58 -1.48 -19.68 21.68
C ASN A 58 -0.62 -18.76 22.55
N VAL A 59 0.14 -17.85 21.96
CA VAL A 59 1.10 -16.98 22.66
C VAL A 59 0.44 -15.74 23.25
N VAL A 60 -0.65 -15.26 22.62
CA VAL A 60 -1.31 -14.03 23.04
C VAL A 60 -2.82 -14.22 23.05
N GLN A 61 -3.36 -14.42 24.24
CA GLN A 61 -4.80 -14.53 24.42
C GLN A 61 -5.29 -13.32 25.21
N PRO A 62 -6.10 -12.42 24.62
CA PRO A 62 -6.76 -11.36 25.35
C PRO A 62 -7.80 -11.98 26.28
N ALA A 63 -8.16 -11.26 27.35
CA ALA A 63 -9.18 -11.72 28.27
C ALA A 63 -10.55 -11.87 27.59
N ARG A 64 -10.85 -10.98 26.65
CA ARG A 64 -12.16 -10.91 25.97
C ARG A 64 -12.06 -10.25 24.61
N TRP A 65 -13.10 -10.48 23.80
CA TRP A 65 -13.36 -9.75 22.57
C TRP A 65 -14.72 -9.07 22.62
N GLN A 66 -14.80 -7.88 22.01
CA GLN A 66 -16.04 -7.22 21.66
C GLN A 66 -16.04 -7.00 20.15
N ALA A 67 -17.05 -7.53 19.49
CA ALA A 67 -17.15 -7.52 18.03
C ALA A 67 -18.39 -6.75 17.57
N TYR A 68 -18.20 -5.87 16.59
CA TYR A 68 -19.28 -5.13 15.96
C TYR A 68 -19.19 -5.24 14.43
N ASP A 69 -20.32 -5.18 13.77
CA ASP A 69 -20.42 -4.99 12.31
C ASP A 69 -21.71 -4.23 12.00
N ILE A 70 -21.74 -3.47 10.92
CA ILE A 70 -22.95 -2.79 10.46
C ILE A 70 -24.02 -3.79 10.00
N GLU A 71 -23.60 -4.97 9.60
CA GLU A 71 -24.46 -6.10 9.20
C GLU A 71 -23.90 -7.41 9.77
N PRO A 72 -24.36 -7.81 10.97
CA PRO A 72 -23.91 -9.03 11.61
C PRO A 72 -24.05 -10.25 10.69
N PRO A 73 -23.04 -11.12 10.64
CA PRO A 73 -23.01 -12.23 9.71
C PRO A 73 -24.01 -13.34 10.11
N THR A 74 -24.51 -14.07 9.13
CA THR A 74 -25.31 -15.29 9.37
C THR A 74 -24.45 -16.45 9.88
N ILE A 75 -23.15 -16.44 9.61
CA ILE A 75 -22.16 -17.42 10.07
C ILE A 75 -21.08 -16.70 10.85
N ASN A 76 -21.03 -16.95 12.15
CA ASN A 76 -19.98 -16.48 13.04
C ASN A 76 -19.01 -17.63 13.32
N LYS A 77 -17.71 -17.44 13.04
CA LYS A 77 -16.66 -18.46 13.20
C LYS A 77 -16.25 -18.68 14.65
N THR A 78 -16.50 -17.68 15.50
CA THR A 78 -16.25 -17.74 16.94
C THR A 78 -17.54 -17.43 17.70
N PRO A 79 -18.49 -18.40 17.79
CA PRO A 79 -19.83 -18.16 18.36
C PRO A 79 -19.82 -17.65 19.80
N GLU A 80 -18.76 -17.91 20.57
CA GLU A 80 -18.57 -17.40 21.93
C GLU A 80 -18.39 -15.88 22.00
N TYR A 81 -18.08 -15.22 20.86
CA TYR A 81 -18.02 -13.77 20.71
C TYR A 81 -19.08 -13.33 19.71
N PRO A 82 -20.28 -12.97 20.14
CA PRO A 82 -21.35 -12.52 19.26
C PRO A 82 -20.96 -11.21 18.58
N VAL A 83 -21.33 -11.08 17.30
CA VAL A 83 -21.16 -9.81 16.56
C VAL A 83 -22.43 -8.99 16.77
N GLU A 84 -22.30 -7.84 17.41
CA GLU A 84 -23.40 -6.90 17.64
C GLU A 84 -23.56 -5.95 16.46
N GLU A 85 -24.80 -5.61 16.10
CA GLU A 85 -25.10 -4.65 15.04
C GLU A 85 -24.73 -3.23 15.48
N ARG A 86 -23.83 -2.60 14.70
CA ARG A 86 -23.41 -1.23 14.95
C ARG A 86 -22.73 -0.61 13.72
N ASP A 87 -23.15 0.59 13.35
CA ASP A 87 -22.36 1.47 12.48
C ASP A 87 -21.25 2.13 13.30
N THR A 88 -20.06 1.53 13.26
CA THR A 88 -18.90 1.99 14.04
C THR A 88 -18.21 3.21 13.44
N LEU A 89 -18.41 3.51 12.16
CA LEU A 89 -17.94 4.77 11.56
C LEU A 89 -18.77 5.96 12.03
N ALA A 90 -20.09 5.80 12.13
CA ALA A 90 -20.98 6.85 12.60
C ALA A 90 -20.96 7.00 14.14
N ASN A 91 -20.74 5.91 14.88
CA ASN A 91 -20.79 5.89 16.33
C ASN A 91 -19.75 4.93 16.90
N PHE A 92 -18.49 5.39 16.99
CA PHE A 92 -17.38 4.55 17.45
C PHE A 92 -17.55 4.12 18.92
N PRO A 93 -17.38 2.82 19.25
CA PRO A 93 -17.50 2.31 20.62
C PRO A 93 -16.37 2.83 21.50
N ARG A 94 -16.67 3.13 22.75
CA ARG A 94 -15.73 3.71 23.72
C ARG A 94 -15.45 2.76 24.88
N GLY A 95 -14.33 2.99 25.58
CA GLY A 95 -13.96 2.23 26.76
C GLY A 95 -13.03 1.05 26.46
N TYR A 96 -12.50 0.96 25.25
CA TYR A 96 -11.50 0.00 24.83
C TYR A 96 -10.14 0.71 24.66
N ARG A 97 -9.05 -0.06 24.84
CA ARG A 97 -7.68 0.45 24.63
C ARG A 97 -7.03 -0.14 23.40
N VAL A 98 -7.41 -1.35 23.02
CA VAL A 98 -6.79 -2.10 21.93
C VAL A 98 -7.85 -2.47 20.89
N GLY A 99 -7.54 -2.23 19.63
CA GLY A 99 -8.37 -2.64 18.49
C GLY A 99 -7.57 -3.39 17.44
N ILE A 100 -8.13 -4.50 16.95
CA ILE A 100 -7.52 -5.29 15.87
C ILE A 100 -8.58 -5.57 14.82
N THR A 101 -8.32 -5.21 13.57
CA THR A 101 -9.36 -5.24 12.55
C THR A 101 -8.86 -5.38 11.11
N ASN A 102 -9.79 -5.67 10.23
CA ASN A 102 -9.71 -5.50 8.79
C ASN A 102 -10.87 -4.58 8.36
N PRO A 103 -10.64 -3.25 8.29
CA PRO A 103 -11.70 -2.28 8.01
C PRO A 103 -12.20 -2.38 6.57
N PRO A 104 -13.36 -1.81 6.23
CA PRO A 104 -13.88 -1.81 4.86
C PRO A 104 -13.02 -0.97 3.90
N TYR A 105 -12.76 -1.50 2.69
CA TYR A 105 -12.04 -0.80 1.61
C TYR A 105 -13.02 -0.34 0.54
N LEU A 106 -13.37 0.91 0.55
CA LEU A 106 -14.22 1.52 -0.49
C LEU A 106 -13.72 2.93 -0.77
N ALA A 107 -13.05 3.09 -1.91
CA ALA A 107 -12.62 4.40 -2.36
C ALA A 107 -13.82 5.28 -2.76
N ARG A 108 -13.81 6.56 -2.38
CA ARG A 108 -14.85 7.55 -2.67
C ARG A 108 -15.22 7.58 -4.16
N ASN A 109 -14.22 7.57 -5.05
CA ASN A 109 -14.44 7.53 -6.49
C ASN A 109 -15.16 6.25 -6.97
N SER A 110 -14.97 5.14 -6.27
CA SER A 110 -15.65 3.88 -6.56
C SER A 110 -17.09 3.89 -6.06
N ALA A 111 -17.33 4.44 -4.87
CA ALA A 111 -18.65 4.65 -4.33
C ALA A 111 -19.48 5.54 -5.28
N THR A 112 -18.96 6.70 -5.67
CA THR A 112 -19.61 7.62 -6.60
C THR A 112 -19.99 6.96 -7.93
N ARG A 113 -19.07 6.20 -8.54
CA ARG A 113 -19.35 5.48 -9.81
C ARG A 113 -20.42 4.41 -9.69
N ARG A 114 -20.60 3.85 -8.50
CA ARG A 114 -21.59 2.79 -8.22
C ARG A 114 -22.90 3.34 -7.64
N GLY A 115 -22.98 4.65 -7.36
CA GLY A 115 -24.13 5.27 -6.69
C GLY A 115 -24.33 4.77 -5.26
N LEU A 116 -23.23 4.46 -4.55
CA LEU A 116 -23.24 4.04 -3.16
C LEU A 116 -23.05 5.25 -2.24
N ASP A 117 -23.66 5.19 -1.07
CA ASP A 117 -23.41 6.16 -0.01
C ASP A 117 -21.95 6.09 0.45
N TYR A 118 -21.40 7.27 0.80
CA TYR A 118 -20.05 7.39 1.31
C TYR A 118 -20.09 8.30 2.55
N PRO A 119 -19.34 7.97 3.63
CA PRO A 119 -19.30 8.79 4.83
C PRO A 119 -18.94 10.25 4.53
N ASP A 120 -19.46 11.17 5.33
CA ASP A 120 -19.04 12.57 5.32
C ASP A 120 -17.69 12.70 6.02
N THR A 121 -16.61 12.58 5.26
CA THR A 121 -15.22 12.58 5.74
C THR A 121 -14.32 13.23 4.69
N GLU A 122 -13.16 13.71 5.08
CA GLU A 122 -12.13 14.24 4.18
C GLU A 122 -11.34 13.12 3.47
N HIS A 123 -11.39 11.90 3.98
CA HIS A 123 -10.66 10.77 3.43
C HIS A 123 -11.24 10.27 2.11
N ASP A 124 -10.37 9.80 1.23
CA ASP A 124 -10.70 9.27 -0.10
C ASP A 124 -10.97 7.76 -0.10
N ASP A 125 -10.76 7.06 1.04
CA ASP A 125 -11.08 5.64 1.22
C ASP A 125 -11.57 5.38 2.65
N MET A 126 -12.57 4.50 2.80
CA MET A 126 -13.23 4.20 4.07
C MET A 126 -12.27 3.66 5.13
N TYR A 127 -11.23 2.89 4.75
CA TYR A 127 -10.26 2.39 5.72
C TYR A 127 -9.50 3.52 6.43
N LYS A 128 -9.28 4.65 5.75
CA LYS A 128 -8.59 5.80 6.35
C LYS A 128 -9.43 6.46 7.42
N GLU A 129 -10.74 6.62 7.17
CA GLU A 129 -11.70 7.06 8.17
C GLU A 129 -11.73 6.10 9.36
N ALA A 130 -11.78 4.79 9.10
CA ALA A 130 -11.78 3.78 10.14
C ALA A 130 -10.53 3.88 11.03
N ILE A 131 -9.33 4.03 10.44
CA ILE A 131 -8.09 4.20 11.19
C ILE A 131 -8.11 5.48 12.01
N GLU A 132 -8.57 6.61 11.45
CA GLU A 132 -8.67 7.86 12.19
C GLU A 132 -9.56 7.72 13.43
N GLN A 133 -10.77 7.15 13.28
CA GLN A 133 -11.68 6.90 14.39
C GLN A 133 -11.05 5.98 15.45
N MET A 134 -10.36 4.94 15.02
CA MET A 134 -9.65 4.04 15.95
C MET A 134 -8.53 4.78 16.70
N LEU A 135 -7.72 5.59 16.03
CA LEU A 135 -6.63 6.32 16.67
C LEU A 135 -7.09 7.42 17.62
N ILE A 136 -8.28 7.99 17.39
CA ILE A 136 -8.90 8.96 18.33
C ILE A 136 -9.34 8.26 19.64
N HIS A 137 -9.79 7.01 19.57
CA HIS A 137 -10.47 6.36 20.68
C HIS A 137 -9.69 5.23 21.34
N LEU A 138 -8.63 4.71 20.68
CA LEU A 138 -7.85 3.57 21.15
C LEU A 138 -6.38 3.95 21.36
N ASP A 139 -5.74 3.28 22.32
CA ASP A 139 -4.31 3.44 22.59
C ASP A 139 -3.46 2.65 21.58
N TYR A 140 -3.89 1.44 21.21
CA TYR A 140 -3.16 0.52 20.35
C TYR A 140 -4.07 -0.01 19.22
N VAL A 141 -3.57 0.00 18.00
CA VAL A 141 -4.35 -0.44 16.82
C VAL A 141 -3.50 -1.35 15.94
N ALA A 142 -4.06 -2.49 15.54
CA ALA A 142 -3.54 -3.33 14.47
C ALA A 142 -4.58 -3.43 13.35
N ALA A 143 -4.22 -3.05 12.13
CA ALA A 143 -5.16 -3.03 11.02
C ALA A 143 -4.57 -3.64 9.74
N ILE A 144 -5.31 -4.56 9.12
CA ILE A 144 -5.01 -5.03 7.77
C ILE A 144 -5.61 -4.02 6.80
N ILE A 145 -4.77 -3.31 6.05
CA ILE A 145 -5.18 -2.21 5.17
C ILE A 145 -4.47 -2.27 3.82
N PRO A 146 -4.96 -1.59 2.76
CA PRO A 146 -4.29 -1.56 1.46
C PRO A 146 -2.83 -1.12 1.56
N GLU A 147 -1.91 -1.83 0.89
CA GLU A 147 -0.46 -1.53 0.94
C GLU A 147 -0.14 -0.10 0.47
N SER A 148 -1.00 0.53 -0.34
CA SER A 148 -0.88 1.94 -0.72
C SER A 148 -0.88 2.92 0.47
N PHE A 149 -1.29 2.48 1.64
CA PHE A 149 -1.19 3.23 2.90
C PHE A 149 0.25 3.67 3.18
N ILE A 150 1.25 2.83 2.92
CA ILE A 150 2.68 3.10 3.19
C ILE A 150 3.15 4.40 2.50
N THR A 151 2.59 4.68 1.32
CA THR A 151 2.93 5.89 0.54
C THR A 151 2.07 7.10 0.87
N SER A 152 1.02 6.94 1.68
CA SER A 152 0.06 8.01 1.96
C SER A 152 0.63 9.13 2.85
N GLY A 153 1.58 8.78 3.73
CA GLY A 153 2.11 9.69 4.75
C GLY A 153 1.13 10.02 5.88
N LEU A 154 -0.01 9.31 5.95
CA LEU A 154 -1.03 9.53 6.98
C LEU A 154 -0.69 8.77 8.27
N PHE A 155 -1.06 9.34 9.41
CA PHE A 155 -1.01 8.74 10.75
C PHE A 155 0.40 8.25 11.18
N THR A 156 1.45 8.83 10.60
CA THR A 156 2.84 8.42 10.87
C THR A 156 3.27 8.68 12.30
N GLU A 157 2.66 9.63 12.99
CA GLU A 157 3.01 9.99 14.38
C GLU A 157 2.87 8.84 15.37
N ARG A 158 1.94 7.92 15.12
CA ARG A 158 1.68 6.76 16.00
C ARG A 158 1.99 5.41 15.33
N LEU A 159 2.44 5.43 14.08
CA LEU A 159 2.74 4.22 13.31
C LEU A 159 4.07 3.63 13.78
N ASP A 160 4.02 2.53 14.53
CA ASP A 160 5.18 1.81 15.04
C ASP A 160 5.80 0.90 13.97
N LYS A 161 4.97 0.05 13.36
CA LYS A 161 5.42 -0.89 12.34
C LYS A 161 4.45 -0.96 11.18
N VAL A 162 4.98 -1.17 9.98
CA VAL A 162 4.20 -1.54 8.82
C VAL A 162 4.78 -2.79 8.17
N ILE A 163 3.94 -3.78 7.93
CA ILE A 163 4.36 -5.10 7.45
C ILE A 163 3.68 -5.36 6.11
N SER A 164 4.45 -5.31 5.02
CA SER A 164 3.96 -5.72 3.69
C SER A 164 3.70 -7.23 3.66
N LEU A 165 2.49 -7.61 3.30
CA LEU A 165 2.04 -9.00 3.29
C LEU A 165 2.11 -9.56 1.87
N ASN A 166 3.22 -10.23 1.51
CA ASN A 166 3.43 -10.85 0.20
C ASN A 166 2.67 -12.19 0.08
N VAL A 167 1.39 -12.19 0.39
CA VAL A 167 0.53 -13.38 0.34
C VAL A 167 -0.85 -12.98 -0.14
N LYS A 168 -1.57 -13.92 -0.75
CA LYS A 168 -2.99 -13.72 -1.04
C LYS A 168 -3.77 -13.76 0.28
N MET A 169 -4.20 -12.59 0.74
CA MET A 169 -4.92 -12.45 2.01
C MET A 169 -6.41 -12.74 1.91
N PHE A 170 -7.01 -12.64 0.72
CA PHE A 170 -8.44 -12.76 0.51
C PHE A 170 -8.76 -13.73 -0.62
N ASP A 171 -9.82 -14.50 -0.50
CA ASP A 171 -10.26 -15.44 -1.54
C ASP A 171 -10.83 -14.75 -2.77
N ASP A 172 -11.48 -13.63 -2.58
CA ASP A 172 -12.27 -12.92 -3.60
C ASP A 172 -11.57 -11.70 -4.20
N THR A 173 -10.38 -11.34 -3.71
CA THR A 173 -9.56 -10.25 -4.25
C THR A 173 -8.07 -10.52 -4.12
N GLU A 174 -7.30 -9.97 -5.06
CA GLU A 174 -5.84 -9.94 -5.02
C GLU A 174 -5.31 -8.54 -4.62
N THR A 175 -6.09 -7.78 -3.85
CA THR A 175 -5.65 -6.45 -3.39
C THR A 175 -4.44 -6.61 -2.48
N PRO A 176 -3.30 -6.00 -2.82
CA PRO A 176 -2.13 -5.98 -1.95
C PRO A 176 -2.43 -5.24 -0.66
N VAL A 177 -2.06 -5.85 0.46
CA VAL A 177 -2.31 -5.29 1.79
C VAL A 177 -1.05 -5.31 2.65
N CYS A 178 -1.06 -4.46 3.66
CA CYS A 178 -0.11 -4.45 4.76
C CYS A 178 -0.84 -4.59 6.09
N LEU A 179 -0.12 -5.00 7.11
CA LEU A 179 -0.56 -4.90 8.50
C LEU A 179 0.13 -3.67 9.10
N ALA A 180 -0.66 -2.67 9.51
CA ALA A 180 -0.18 -1.47 10.17
C ALA A 180 -0.43 -1.59 11.68
N LEU A 181 0.61 -1.34 12.48
CA LEU A 181 0.62 -1.42 13.94
C LEU A 181 0.88 -0.03 14.51
N PHE A 182 -0.03 0.44 15.34
CA PHE A 182 0.03 1.77 15.95
C PHE A 182 0.11 1.69 17.45
N ASN A 183 0.97 2.51 18.03
CA ASN A 183 1.13 2.66 19.47
C ASN A 183 0.33 3.84 20.01
N LYS A 184 0.21 3.91 21.34
CA LYS A 184 -0.39 5.04 22.06
C LYS A 184 0.45 6.30 21.91
N GLU A 185 1.73 6.16 22.16
CA GLU A 185 2.68 7.27 22.19
C GLU A 185 3.20 7.58 20.78
N HIS A 186 3.73 8.77 20.63
CA HIS A 186 4.42 9.16 19.41
C HIS A 186 5.57 8.19 19.09
N THR A 187 5.66 7.79 17.83
CA THR A 187 6.73 6.94 17.31
C THR A 187 7.70 7.81 16.50
N GLU A 188 8.96 7.86 16.92
CA GLU A 188 9.98 8.66 16.21
C GLU A 188 10.33 8.02 14.85
N GLU A 189 10.41 6.68 14.81
CA GLU A 189 10.78 5.92 13.63
C GLU A 189 9.82 4.74 13.41
N THR A 190 9.29 4.62 12.20
CA THR A 190 8.43 3.49 11.81
C THR A 190 9.28 2.39 11.20
N GLU A 191 9.26 1.20 11.78
CA GLU A 191 9.89 0.02 11.19
C GLU A 191 9.08 -0.54 10.02
N VAL A 192 9.75 -0.83 8.90
CA VAL A 192 9.12 -1.38 7.70
C VAL A 192 9.57 -2.82 7.49
N TYR A 193 8.61 -3.73 7.41
CA TYR A 193 8.86 -5.15 7.23
C TYR A 193 8.27 -5.67 5.92
N ARG A 194 8.90 -6.72 5.39
CA ARG A 194 8.29 -7.63 4.42
C ARG A 194 8.15 -8.99 5.09
N THR A 195 6.94 -9.34 5.51
CA THR A 195 6.69 -10.47 6.41
C THR A 195 7.55 -10.38 7.70
N ASN A 196 8.52 -11.27 7.88
CA ASN A 196 9.44 -11.23 9.05
C ASN A 196 10.77 -10.51 8.78
N LEU A 197 11.01 -10.06 7.55
CA LEU A 197 12.26 -9.38 7.18
C LEU A 197 12.14 -7.89 7.41
N LEU A 198 12.95 -7.34 8.32
CA LEU A 198 13.11 -5.90 8.48
C LEU A 198 13.80 -5.34 7.23
N LEU A 199 13.17 -4.33 6.60
CA LEU A 199 13.73 -3.63 5.42
C LEU A 199 14.51 -2.38 5.82
N GLY A 200 14.16 -1.77 6.94
CA GLY A 200 14.71 -0.52 7.47
C GLY A 200 13.63 0.32 8.13
N THR A 201 13.93 1.56 8.45
CA THR A 201 12.93 2.53 8.90
C THR A 201 12.30 3.26 7.71
N LEU A 202 11.11 3.81 7.92
CA LEU A 202 10.39 4.54 6.87
C LEU A 202 11.16 5.79 6.40
N SER A 203 11.89 6.45 7.29
CA SER A 203 12.75 7.60 6.99
C SER A 203 13.94 7.20 6.13
N GLU A 204 14.69 6.15 6.54
CA GLU A 204 15.83 5.63 5.76
C GLU A 204 15.41 5.23 4.33
N LEU A 205 14.32 4.49 4.20
CA LEU A 205 13.82 4.08 2.90
C LEU A 205 13.35 5.26 2.02
N ARG A 206 12.96 6.39 2.63
CA ARG A 206 12.54 7.60 1.91
C ARG A 206 13.71 8.44 1.39
N GLU A 207 14.91 8.29 1.90
CA GLU A 207 16.06 9.08 1.47
C GLU A 207 16.28 9.00 -0.05
N GLU A 208 16.23 7.79 -0.61
CA GLU A 208 16.38 7.62 -2.07
C GLU A 208 15.19 8.18 -2.85
N LEU A 209 13.97 8.09 -2.33
CA LEU A 209 12.80 8.72 -2.93
C LEU A 209 12.99 10.24 -2.98
N ILE A 210 13.49 10.85 -1.90
CA ILE A 210 13.79 12.29 -1.82
C ILE A 210 14.87 12.63 -2.84
N TYR A 211 15.97 11.87 -2.88
CA TYR A 211 17.07 12.08 -3.81
C TYR A 211 16.61 12.06 -5.29
N ILE A 212 15.76 11.10 -5.66
CA ILE A 212 15.23 11.01 -7.02
C ILE A 212 14.35 12.22 -7.38
N HIS A 213 13.60 12.76 -6.40
CA HIS A 213 12.73 13.91 -6.60
C HIS A 213 13.45 15.25 -6.45
N ASP A 214 14.68 15.26 -5.93
CA ASP A 214 15.52 16.44 -5.80
C ASP A 214 16.33 16.65 -7.10
N HIS A 215 15.80 17.49 -7.97
CA HIS A 215 16.45 17.87 -9.24
C HIS A 215 16.21 19.36 -9.52
N GLU A 216 17.22 20.02 -10.08
CA GLU A 216 17.20 21.45 -10.34
C GLU A 216 16.55 21.82 -11.69
N SER A 217 16.47 20.87 -12.62
CA SER A 217 15.96 21.14 -13.96
C SER A 217 14.44 21.04 -14.07
N ASP A 218 13.83 21.95 -14.83
CA ASP A 218 12.39 21.92 -15.15
C ASP A 218 12.03 20.91 -16.25
N ILE A 219 12.98 20.10 -16.71
CA ILE A 219 12.73 19.13 -17.79
C ILE A 219 11.57 18.19 -17.48
N GLY A 220 11.37 17.88 -16.20
CA GLY A 220 10.25 17.08 -15.75
C GLY A 220 8.89 17.61 -16.20
N SER A 221 8.71 18.94 -16.26
CA SER A 221 7.45 19.57 -16.70
C SER A 221 7.20 19.42 -18.20
N GLN A 222 8.25 19.21 -19.00
CA GLN A 222 8.20 19.07 -20.46
C GLN A 222 7.91 17.63 -20.91
N LEU A 223 8.06 16.64 -19.98
CA LEU A 223 7.87 15.23 -20.33
C LEU A 223 6.40 14.89 -20.56
N GLU A 224 6.08 14.36 -21.73
CA GLU A 224 4.75 13.87 -22.11
C GLU A 224 4.72 12.34 -22.14
N PHE A 225 4.01 11.75 -21.18
CA PHE A 225 3.73 10.31 -21.17
C PHE A 225 2.56 9.97 -22.10
N ASN A 226 2.54 8.75 -22.59
CA ASN A 226 1.54 8.29 -23.55
C ASN A 226 1.59 9.05 -24.88
N SER A 227 2.76 9.51 -25.29
CA SER A 227 2.99 10.21 -26.54
C SER A 227 3.45 9.22 -27.64
N PRO A 228 2.70 9.02 -28.74
CA PRO A 228 3.12 8.12 -29.82
C PRO A 228 4.47 8.46 -30.44
N ASN A 229 4.88 9.73 -30.35
CA ASN A 229 6.12 10.24 -30.93
C ASN A 229 7.29 10.28 -29.94
N GLY A 230 7.10 9.75 -28.71
CA GLY A 230 8.15 9.77 -27.70
C GLY A 230 9.38 8.97 -28.11
N SER A 231 10.57 9.53 -27.86
CA SER A 231 11.87 8.90 -28.13
C SER A 231 12.27 7.87 -27.07
N ILE A 232 11.66 7.95 -25.86
CA ILE A 232 11.91 7.04 -24.75
C ILE A 232 10.74 6.06 -24.60
N GLY A 233 11.02 4.77 -24.60
CA GLY A 233 10.08 3.70 -24.23
C GLY A 233 10.14 3.44 -22.73
N LEU A 234 9.01 3.12 -22.13
CA LEU A 234 8.92 2.79 -20.70
C LEU A 234 7.99 1.61 -20.50
N ARG A 235 8.51 0.56 -19.88
CA ARG A 235 7.71 -0.51 -19.27
C ARG A 235 7.48 -0.17 -17.81
N LEU A 236 6.19 0.00 -17.45
CA LEU A 236 5.78 0.49 -16.14
C LEU A 236 5.46 -0.62 -15.13
N VAL A 237 5.29 -1.86 -15.57
CA VAL A 237 4.83 -2.96 -14.72
C VAL A 237 5.76 -4.16 -14.87
N ASP A 238 6.19 -4.71 -13.74
CA ASP A 238 6.96 -5.96 -13.72
C ASP A 238 6.20 -7.11 -14.39
N ASN A 239 6.92 -8.00 -15.03
CA ASN A 239 6.37 -9.25 -15.54
C ASN A 239 6.06 -10.23 -14.36
N THR A 240 5.61 -11.43 -14.68
CA THR A 240 5.27 -12.45 -13.67
C THR A 240 6.46 -13.27 -13.18
N LYS A 241 7.67 -13.02 -13.67
CA LYS A 241 8.87 -13.79 -13.35
C LYS A 241 9.88 -13.02 -12.54
N GLU A 242 10.12 -11.75 -12.92
CA GLU A 242 11.24 -10.95 -12.43
C GLU A 242 10.94 -9.44 -12.45
N ASP A 243 11.82 -8.66 -11.89
CA ASP A 243 11.86 -7.21 -12.06
C ASP A 243 12.13 -6.90 -13.53
N SER A 244 11.24 -6.13 -14.16
CA SER A 244 11.32 -5.89 -15.61
C SER A 244 10.89 -4.48 -16.01
N ILE A 245 10.60 -3.61 -15.06
CA ILE A 245 10.38 -2.19 -15.30
C ILE A 245 11.70 -1.64 -15.85
N ALA A 246 11.64 -0.91 -16.98
CA ALA A 246 12.83 -0.39 -17.64
C ALA A 246 12.48 0.76 -18.58
N PHE A 247 13.47 1.64 -18.79
CA PHE A 247 13.51 2.62 -19.86
C PHE A 247 14.31 2.04 -21.03
N PHE A 248 13.87 2.29 -22.25
CA PHE A 248 14.49 1.77 -23.49
C PHE A 248 14.15 2.67 -24.68
N GLU A 249 14.64 2.34 -25.86
CA GLU A 249 14.37 3.09 -27.09
C GLU A 249 12.88 3.11 -27.42
N GLY A 250 12.32 4.30 -27.63
CA GLY A 250 10.89 4.48 -27.88
C GLY A 250 10.39 3.75 -29.11
N GLU A 251 11.23 3.64 -30.13
CA GLU A 251 10.97 2.94 -31.40
C GLU A 251 10.63 1.45 -31.21
N SER A 252 11.03 0.84 -30.10
CA SER A 252 10.67 -0.53 -29.75
C SER A 252 9.18 -0.73 -29.43
N ILE A 253 8.43 0.36 -29.21
CA ILE A 253 6.98 0.32 -29.01
C ILE A 253 6.30 0.85 -30.29
N ASP A 254 5.40 0.07 -30.86
CA ASP A 254 4.54 0.50 -31.96
C ASP A 254 3.72 1.73 -31.55
N PRO A 255 3.86 2.88 -32.24
CA PRO A 255 3.10 4.09 -31.90
C PRO A 255 1.59 3.90 -31.85
N ALA A 256 1.04 3.02 -32.70
CA ALA A 256 -0.39 2.73 -32.76
C ALA A 256 -0.91 2.03 -31.47
N LYS A 257 -0.03 1.43 -30.68
CA LYS A 257 -0.35 0.78 -29.40
C LYS A 257 -0.30 1.75 -28.20
N VAL A 258 0.26 2.95 -28.38
CA VAL A 258 0.33 3.96 -27.33
C VAL A 258 -1.01 4.68 -27.24
N LYS A 259 -1.72 4.50 -26.10
CA LYS A 259 -3.01 5.12 -25.85
C LYS A 259 -2.90 6.11 -24.67
N SER A 260 -3.72 7.13 -24.63
CA SER A 260 -3.80 8.10 -23.51
C SER A 260 -4.04 7.44 -22.14
N THR A 261 -4.58 6.22 -22.16
CA THR A 261 -4.85 5.43 -20.94
C THR A 261 -3.84 4.33 -20.68
N SER A 262 -2.73 4.27 -21.45
CA SER A 262 -1.70 3.23 -21.25
C SER A 262 -1.11 3.30 -19.83
N ARG A 263 -0.97 2.14 -19.18
CA ARG A 263 -0.47 2.00 -17.80
C ARG A 263 0.55 0.88 -17.64
N ALA A 264 0.84 0.12 -18.69
CA ALA A 264 1.81 -0.98 -18.65
C ALA A 264 3.05 -0.69 -19.49
N ASN A 265 2.85 -0.19 -20.71
CA ASN A 265 3.92 0.26 -21.60
C ASN A 265 3.51 1.59 -22.22
N THR A 266 4.46 2.51 -22.38
CA THR A 266 4.22 3.81 -22.97
C THR A 266 5.48 4.34 -23.64
N ARG A 267 5.32 5.41 -24.44
CA ARG A 267 6.41 6.25 -24.93
C ARG A 267 6.35 7.61 -24.23
N VAL A 268 7.52 8.21 -24.01
CA VAL A 268 7.70 9.52 -23.39
C VAL A 268 8.37 10.44 -24.40
N ALA A 269 7.75 11.59 -24.64
CA ALA A 269 8.29 12.70 -25.44
C ALA A 269 8.75 13.85 -24.55
N GLY A 270 9.36 14.88 -25.15
CA GLY A 270 9.85 16.07 -24.44
C GLY A 270 11.34 16.01 -24.11
N LEU A 271 12.06 15.04 -24.68
CA LEU A 271 13.52 14.93 -24.59
C LEU A 271 14.10 14.91 -25.99
N ASP A 272 15.05 15.80 -26.24
CA ASP A 272 15.83 15.86 -27.48
C ASP A 272 17.27 15.47 -27.17
N PHE A 273 17.88 14.68 -28.07
CA PHE A 273 19.25 14.21 -27.95
C PHE A 273 20.01 14.61 -29.23
N GLU A 274 21.23 15.11 -29.07
CA GLU A 274 22.07 15.50 -30.22
C GLU A 274 22.53 14.28 -31.03
N THR A 275 22.82 13.19 -30.33
CA THR A 275 23.26 11.92 -30.93
C THR A 275 22.55 10.70 -30.32
N ASP A 276 22.57 9.58 -31.04
CA ASP A 276 22.11 8.30 -30.52
C ASP A 276 22.96 7.85 -29.30
N ALA A 277 24.23 8.23 -29.25
CA ALA A 277 25.11 7.92 -28.13
C ALA A 277 24.67 8.66 -26.85
N ASP A 278 24.24 9.91 -26.94
CA ASP A 278 23.73 10.68 -25.81
C ASP A 278 22.44 10.05 -25.30
N ARG A 279 21.53 9.67 -26.19
CA ARG A 279 20.30 8.96 -25.82
C ARG A 279 20.60 7.63 -25.13
N GLN A 280 21.54 6.86 -25.62
CA GLN A 280 21.95 5.59 -25.02
C GLN A 280 22.53 5.80 -23.63
N LYS A 281 23.43 6.76 -23.43
CA LYS A 281 23.99 7.13 -22.15
C LYS A 281 22.88 7.56 -21.15
N PHE A 282 21.94 8.37 -21.62
CA PHE A 282 20.80 8.79 -20.82
C PHE A 282 19.95 7.60 -20.34
N LEU A 283 19.66 6.64 -21.24
CA LEU A 283 18.90 5.43 -20.90
C LEU A 283 19.64 4.55 -19.89
N GLU A 284 20.97 4.44 -20.01
CA GLU A 284 21.81 3.72 -19.04
C GLU A 284 21.68 4.35 -17.65
N VAL A 285 21.89 5.67 -17.54
CA VAL A 285 21.77 6.40 -16.26
C VAL A 285 20.35 6.31 -15.69
N ALA A 286 19.31 6.44 -16.53
CA ALA A 286 17.93 6.31 -16.07
C ALA A 286 17.61 4.92 -15.50
N ASN A 287 18.16 3.87 -16.11
CA ASN A 287 17.99 2.50 -15.58
C ASN A 287 18.84 2.24 -14.33
N GLU A 288 20.06 2.81 -14.22
CA GLU A 288 20.86 2.76 -13.01
C GLU A 288 20.17 3.45 -11.82
N LEU A 289 19.61 4.64 -12.04
CA LEU A 289 18.80 5.34 -11.04
C LEU A 289 17.59 4.52 -10.61
N LEU A 290 16.87 3.91 -11.57
CA LEU A 290 15.75 3.04 -11.27
C LEU A 290 16.16 1.81 -10.45
N ALA A 291 17.28 1.17 -10.80
CA ALA A 291 17.80 0.01 -10.08
C ALA A 291 18.18 0.39 -8.63
N THR A 292 18.92 1.49 -8.46
CA THR A 292 19.30 2.03 -7.15
C THR A 292 18.08 2.40 -6.32
N TYR A 293 17.10 3.08 -6.93
CA TYR A 293 15.82 3.41 -6.29
C TYR A 293 15.12 2.16 -5.77
N ARG A 294 15.00 1.12 -6.59
CA ARG A 294 14.36 -0.14 -6.20
C ARG A 294 15.11 -0.85 -5.09
N GLU A 295 16.44 -0.91 -5.18
CA GLU A 295 17.30 -1.54 -4.19
C GLU A 295 17.20 -0.84 -2.82
N LYS A 296 17.41 0.47 -2.79
CA LYS A 296 17.46 1.24 -1.55
C LYS A 296 16.08 1.42 -0.91
N THR A 297 15.02 1.60 -1.70
CA THR A 297 13.66 1.70 -1.19
C THR A 297 13.02 0.34 -0.95
N GLN A 298 13.64 -0.77 -1.35
CA GLN A 298 13.06 -2.11 -1.29
C GLN A 298 11.67 -2.19 -1.95
N ASP A 299 11.43 -1.39 -3.00
CA ASP A 299 10.15 -1.24 -3.70
C ASP A 299 8.98 -0.76 -2.82
N VAL A 300 9.21 -0.28 -1.61
CA VAL A 300 8.18 0.09 -0.64
C VAL A 300 7.28 1.21 -1.15
N PHE A 301 7.84 2.15 -1.91
CA PHE A 301 7.10 3.29 -2.47
C PHE A 301 6.56 3.06 -3.88
N MET A 302 6.76 1.89 -4.45
CA MET A 302 6.17 1.53 -5.74
C MET A 302 4.77 0.96 -5.57
N THR A 303 3.88 1.30 -6.48
CA THR A 303 2.52 0.77 -6.45
C THR A 303 2.52 -0.75 -6.65
N SER A 304 1.93 -1.48 -5.71
CA SER A 304 1.71 -2.91 -5.87
C SER A 304 0.68 -3.19 -6.97
N PHE A 305 1.01 -4.10 -7.85
CA PHE A 305 0.15 -4.52 -8.94
C PHE A 305 -0.41 -5.92 -8.67
N LYS A 306 -1.64 -6.17 -9.08
CA LYS A 306 -2.33 -7.45 -8.84
C LYS A 306 -1.53 -8.64 -9.36
N GLY A 307 -1.56 -9.73 -8.58
CA GLY A 307 -0.90 -10.98 -8.88
C GLY A 307 0.53 -11.07 -8.34
N LEU A 308 0.86 -12.26 -7.85
CA LEU A 308 2.20 -12.58 -7.39
C LEU A 308 3.10 -12.98 -8.55
N ARG A 309 4.38 -12.73 -8.42
CA ARG A 309 5.44 -13.25 -9.28
C ARG A 309 5.79 -14.69 -8.88
N ALA A 310 6.58 -15.34 -9.70
CA ALA A 310 7.07 -16.70 -9.44
C ALA A 310 7.90 -16.81 -8.13
N ASP A 311 8.53 -15.70 -7.70
CA ASP A 311 9.30 -15.60 -6.46
C ASP A 311 8.41 -15.24 -5.22
N GLY A 312 7.10 -15.20 -5.38
CA GLY A 312 6.14 -14.91 -4.32
C GLY A 312 5.99 -13.43 -3.95
N LYS A 313 6.68 -12.50 -4.64
CA LYS A 313 6.51 -11.07 -4.42
C LYS A 313 5.37 -10.52 -5.27
N TYR A 314 4.74 -9.44 -4.82
CA TYR A 314 3.83 -8.68 -5.68
C TYR A 314 4.61 -8.05 -6.84
N ARG A 315 3.99 -8.06 -8.03
CA ARG A 315 4.45 -7.26 -9.16
C ARG A 315 4.39 -5.79 -8.76
N ARG A 316 5.38 -5.01 -9.18
CA ARG A 316 5.41 -3.56 -8.92
C ARG A 316 5.06 -2.79 -10.18
N ARG A 317 4.55 -1.60 -9.98
CA ARG A 317 4.31 -0.62 -11.03
C ARG A 317 4.99 0.70 -10.65
N LEU A 318 5.79 1.21 -11.57
CA LEU A 318 6.34 2.56 -11.50
C LEU A 318 5.21 3.54 -11.89
N ASP A 319 4.87 4.47 -11.01
CA ASP A 319 3.93 5.53 -11.33
C ASP A 319 4.59 6.61 -12.20
N PHE A 320 3.76 7.42 -12.87
CA PHE A 320 4.29 8.46 -13.76
C PHE A 320 5.02 9.59 -13.03
N LYS A 321 4.69 9.85 -11.76
CA LYS A 321 5.36 10.88 -10.97
C LYS A 321 6.81 10.46 -10.70
N THR A 322 7.02 9.24 -10.21
CA THR A 322 8.36 8.69 -9.95
C THR A 322 9.14 8.47 -11.25
N ALA A 323 8.48 7.97 -12.31
CA ALA A 323 9.13 7.83 -13.62
C ALA A 323 9.62 9.18 -14.16
N ARG A 324 8.81 10.23 -14.02
CA ARG A 324 9.15 11.60 -14.38
C ARG A 324 10.36 12.11 -13.61
N ALA A 325 10.39 11.88 -12.31
CA ALA A 325 11.49 12.30 -11.44
C ALA A 325 12.80 11.58 -11.79
N ILE A 326 12.77 10.27 -12.06
CA ILE A 326 13.93 9.50 -12.52
C ILE A 326 14.47 10.04 -13.85
N LEU A 327 13.59 10.30 -14.82
CA LEU A 327 14.00 10.85 -16.11
C LEU A 327 14.58 12.27 -15.97
N ALA A 328 13.99 13.13 -15.14
CA ALA A 328 14.49 14.47 -14.88
C ALA A 328 15.88 14.41 -14.21
N LYS A 329 16.06 13.55 -13.22
CA LYS A 329 17.35 13.34 -12.54
C LYS A 329 18.41 12.76 -13.50
N ALA A 330 18.03 11.81 -14.36
CA ALA A 330 18.93 11.28 -15.39
C ALA A 330 19.37 12.37 -16.37
N TYR A 331 18.46 13.26 -16.77
CA TYR A 331 18.79 14.39 -17.65
C TYR A 331 19.77 15.36 -16.98
N GLU A 332 19.55 15.73 -15.73
CA GLU A 332 20.47 16.55 -14.94
C GLU A 332 21.88 15.95 -14.90
N LEU A 333 21.99 14.64 -14.65
CA LEU A 333 23.28 13.95 -14.54
C LEU A 333 24.00 13.74 -15.88
N THR A 334 23.27 13.72 -16.99
CA THR A 334 23.86 13.43 -18.30
C THR A 334 24.01 14.66 -19.19
N MET A 335 23.07 15.60 -19.12
CA MET A 335 22.95 16.74 -20.01
C MET A 335 23.13 18.09 -19.29
N GLY A 336 23.02 18.12 -17.97
CA GLY A 336 23.16 19.33 -17.14
C GLY A 336 24.58 19.81 -16.89
N GLY A 337 25.58 19.13 -17.48
CA GLY A 337 27.00 19.40 -17.24
C GLY A 337 27.62 20.54 -18.07
N GLU A 338 26.87 21.33 -18.87
CA GLU A 338 27.36 22.48 -19.59
C GLU A 338 26.43 23.69 -19.49
N THR A 339 26.40 24.31 -18.33
CA THR A 339 26.10 25.74 -18.24
C THR A 339 27.26 26.39 -17.46
N LEU A 340 28.29 26.76 -18.23
CA LEU A 340 29.30 27.72 -17.79
C LEU A 340 28.72 29.13 -17.81
#